data_e5efc3004739d30ea8e54e934c8bc482
#
_entry.id   e5efc3004739d30ea8e54e934c8bc482
#
_cell.length_a   1.000
_cell.length_b   1.000
_cell.length_c   1.000
_cell.angle_alpha   90.00
_cell.angle_beta   90.00
_cell.angle_gamma   90.00
#
_symmetry.space_group_name_H-M   'P 1'
#
loop_
_entity.id
_entity.type
_entity.pdbx_description
1 polymer ?
#
loop_
_entity_poly.entity_id
_entity_poly.type
_entity_poly.pdbx_seq_one_letter_code
_entity_poly.pdbx_strand_id
1 'polypeptide(L)'
;MARPSVPEGSFRHVTITVTDLEQARAFYRDVIGLAEIPRPDFGVPGIWFGLDGELQLHILVNEALRKPEAERASWTICYPHFALATDDVAAKTAALEAAGHEVMTQTVAEAGFAQVFVKDPDGNMVEFIGPA
;
A
#
# COMPACT_ATOMS: atom_id res chain seq x y z
N MET A 1 -8.02 -13.52 -28.83
CA MET A 1 -7.85 -14.61 -27.88
C MET A 1 -8.45 -14.25 -26.53
N ALA A 2 -9.18 -15.16 -25.95
CA ALA A 2 -9.70 -14.95 -24.60
C ALA A 2 -8.54 -14.98 -23.58
N ARG A 3 -8.62 -14.13 -22.56
CA ARG A 3 -7.67 -14.21 -21.44
C ARG A 3 -7.91 -15.51 -20.67
N PRO A 4 -6.84 -16.13 -20.14
CA PRO A 4 -7.02 -17.24 -19.22
C PRO A 4 -7.94 -16.81 -18.06
N SER A 5 -8.85 -17.68 -17.66
CA SER A 5 -9.68 -17.41 -16.51
C SER A 5 -8.84 -17.38 -15.23
N VAL A 6 -9.13 -16.44 -14.36
CA VAL A 6 -8.53 -16.38 -13.02
C VAL A 6 -9.36 -17.33 -12.13
N PRO A 7 -8.74 -18.19 -11.30
CA PRO A 7 -9.48 -19.08 -10.43
C PRO A 7 -10.48 -18.34 -9.56
N GLU A 8 -11.66 -18.94 -9.37
CA GLU A 8 -12.69 -18.36 -8.51
C GLU A 8 -12.13 -18.16 -7.09
N GLY A 9 -12.42 -16.99 -6.50
CA GLY A 9 -11.94 -16.64 -5.17
C GLY A 9 -10.54 -16.04 -5.14
N SER A 10 -9.86 -15.93 -6.28
CA SER A 10 -8.56 -15.27 -6.35
C SER A 10 -8.68 -13.79 -5.97
N PHE A 11 -7.67 -13.30 -5.25
CA PHE A 11 -7.62 -11.90 -4.85
C PHE A 11 -7.42 -11.01 -6.08
N ARG A 12 -8.26 -9.99 -6.26
CA ARG A 12 -8.23 -9.15 -7.47
C ARG A 12 -7.65 -7.77 -7.20
N HIS A 13 -8.14 -7.11 -6.17
CA HIS A 13 -7.64 -5.79 -5.82
C HIS A 13 -7.95 -5.45 -4.36
N VAL A 14 -7.24 -4.47 -3.85
CA VAL A 14 -7.56 -3.78 -2.61
C VAL A 14 -7.84 -2.31 -2.94
N THR A 15 -8.86 -1.74 -2.31
CA THR A 15 -9.20 -0.33 -2.48
C THR A 15 -8.90 0.43 -1.20
N ILE A 16 -8.22 1.55 -1.32
CA ILE A 16 -8.00 2.48 -0.21
C ILE A 16 -8.53 3.86 -0.59
N THR A 17 -8.89 4.64 0.41
CA THR A 17 -9.42 5.99 0.23
C THR A 17 -8.41 7.02 0.68
N VAL A 18 -8.24 8.06 -0.12
CA VAL A 18 -7.34 9.18 0.14
C VAL A 18 -8.09 10.50 0.00
N THR A 19 -7.48 11.60 0.45
CA THR A 19 -8.10 12.93 0.35
C THR A 19 -7.52 13.77 -0.79
N ASP A 20 -6.35 13.42 -1.31
CA ASP A 20 -5.67 14.18 -2.38
C ASP A 20 -5.04 13.22 -3.38
N LEU A 21 -5.44 13.33 -4.65
CA LEU A 21 -5.01 12.43 -5.72
C LEU A 21 -3.50 12.51 -5.98
N GLU A 22 -2.96 13.72 -6.08
CA GLU A 22 -1.56 13.90 -6.44
C GLU A 22 -0.61 13.54 -5.29
N GLN A 23 -1.01 13.76 -4.04
CA GLN A 23 -0.24 13.29 -2.88
C GLN A 23 -0.21 11.76 -2.85
N ALA A 24 -1.33 11.12 -3.14
CA ALA A 24 -1.39 9.65 -3.22
C ALA A 24 -0.51 9.12 -4.36
N ARG A 25 -0.57 9.75 -5.53
CA ARG A 25 0.27 9.37 -6.67
C ARG A 25 1.76 9.47 -6.32
N ALA A 26 2.17 10.57 -5.72
CA ALA A 26 3.56 10.76 -5.31
C ALA A 26 4.02 9.70 -4.31
N PHE A 27 3.16 9.34 -3.37
CA PHE A 27 3.49 8.31 -2.39
C PHE A 27 3.58 6.92 -3.02
N TYR A 28 2.53 6.47 -3.69
CA TYR A 28 2.46 5.09 -4.20
C TYR A 28 3.34 4.86 -5.42
N ARG A 29 3.46 5.83 -6.30
CA ARG A 29 4.33 5.72 -7.48
C ARG A 29 5.80 5.97 -7.13
N ASP A 30 6.09 7.05 -6.42
CA ASP A 30 7.47 7.52 -6.25
C ASP A 30 8.14 7.00 -4.99
N VAL A 31 7.41 6.84 -3.88
CA VAL A 31 7.98 6.34 -2.61
C VAL A 31 7.87 4.81 -2.54
N ILE A 32 6.68 4.26 -2.75
CA ILE A 32 6.47 2.80 -2.71
C ILE A 32 7.02 2.14 -3.98
N GLY A 33 6.94 2.81 -5.12
CA GLY A 33 7.50 2.31 -6.37
C GLY A 33 6.55 1.48 -7.22
N LEU A 34 5.24 1.67 -7.07
CA LEU A 34 4.25 0.93 -7.85
C LEU A 34 4.05 1.54 -9.25
N ALA A 35 3.75 0.70 -10.22
CA ALA A 35 3.47 1.12 -11.59
C ALA A 35 1.99 1.50 -11.74
N GLU A 36 1.74 2.73 -12.18
CA GLU A 36 0.38 3.18 -12.50
C GLU A 36 -0.10 2.49 -13.77
N ILE A 37 -1.34 1.99 -13.76
CA ILE A 37 -1.97 1.33 -14.90
C ILE A 37 -3.22 2.08 -15.34
N PRO A 38 -3.68 1.87 -16.59
CA PRO A 38 -4.88 2.54 -17.10
C PRO A 38 -6.10 2.25 -16.24
N ARG A 39 -6.89 3.29 -16.00
CA ARG A 39 -8.11 3.25 -15.22
C ARG A 39 -9.25 3.87 -16.01
N PRO A 40 -10.40 3.18 -16.17
CA PRO A 40 -11.58 3.80 -16.77
C PRO A 40 -12.07 4.98 -15.95
N ASP A 41 -12.74 5.92 -16.61
CA ASP A 41 -13.36 7.04 -15.90
C ASP A 41 -14.70 6.59 -15.31
N PHE A 42 -14.75 6.54 -13.97
CA PHE A 42 -15.96 6.18 -13.22
C PHE A 42 -16.70 7.42 -12.68
N GLY A 43 -16.26 8.63 -13.05
CA GLY A 43 -16.81 9.85 -12.48
C GLY A 43 -16.34 10.16 -11.06
N VAL A 44 -15.43 9.34 -10.52
CA VAL A 44 -14.79 9.54 -9.21
C VAL A 44 -13.28 9.57 -9.43
N PRO A 45 -12.57 10.57 -8.90
CA PRO A 45 -11.12 10.61 -9.05
C PRO A 45 -10.46 9.42 -8.37
N GLY A 46 -9.47 8.85 -9.04
CA GLY A 46 -8.73 7.71 -8.50
C GLY A 46 -7.56 7.31 -9.38
N ILE A 47 -6.81 6.32 -8.92
CA ILE A 47 -5.66 5.77 -9.61
C ILE A 47 -5.67 4.26 -9.42
N TRP A 48 -5.24 3.53 -10.45
CA TRP A 48 -4.96 2.11 -10.35
C TRP A 48 -3.47 1.85 -10.46
N PHE A 49 -2.96 1.01 -9.57
CA PHE A 49 -1.58 0.53 -9.62
C PHE A 49 -1.57 -0.99 -9.83
N GLY A 50 -0.67 -1.46 -10.68
CA GLY A 50 -0.44 -2.89 -10.84
C GLY A 50 0.37 -3.44 -9.68
N LEU A 51 0.00 -4.62 -9.22
CA LEU A 51 0.75 -5.41 -8.25
C LEU A 51 1.21 -6.69 -8.95
N ASP A 52 1.37 -7.78 -8.23
CA ASP A 52 1.78 -9.04 -8.84
C ASP A 52 0.64 -9.66 -9.66
N GLY A 53 0.95 -10.12 -10.87
CA GLY A 53 -0.03 -10.74 -11.76
C GLY A 53 -1.20 -9.84 -12.09
N GLU A 54 -2.42 -10.31 -11.83
CA GLU A 54 -3.66 -9.55 -12.05
C GLU A 54 -4.11 -8.75 -10.82
N LEU A 55 -3.35 -8.81 -9.75
CA LEU A 55 -3.67 -8.09 -8.51
C LEU A 55 -3.39 -6.60 -8.67
N GLN A 56 -4.27 -5.77 -8.14
CA GLN A 56 -4.18 -4.32 -8.29
C GLN A 56 -4.44 -3.59 -6.97
N LEU A 57 -3.88 -2.39 -6.86
CA LEU A 57 -4.23 -1.44 -5.81
C LEU A 57 -5.06 -0.33 -6.44
N HIS A 58 -6.25 -0.11 -5.90
CA HIS A 58 -7.15 0.95 -6.33
C HIS A 58 -7.16 2.08 -5.30
N ILE A 59 -6.91 3.29 -5.75
CA ILE A 59 -6.98 4.51 -4.94
C ILE A 59 -8.24 5.27 -5.34
N LEU A 60 -9.08 5.63 -4.38
CA LEU A 60 -10.25 6.49 -4.59
C LEU A 60 -10.13 7.74 -3.73
N VAL A 61 -10.52 8.89 -4.29
CA VAL A 61 -10.49 10.16 -3.56
C VAL A 61 -11.88 10.45 -2.98
N ASN A 62 -11.95 10.61 -1.65
CA ASN A 62 -13.17 11.02 -0.97
C ASN A 62 -12.82 11.69 0.35
N GLU A 63 -12.82 13.03 0.36
CA GLU A 63 -12.47 13.80 1.55
C GLU A 63 -13.42 13.57 2.72
N ALA A 64 -14.68 13.22 2.46
CA ALA A 64 -15.65 12.95 3.51
C ALA A 64 -15.33 11.69 4.32
N LEU A 65 -14.48 10.81 3.78
CA LEU A 65 -14.06 9.57 4.43
C LEU A 65 -12.67 9.69 5.06
N ARG A 66 -12.19 10.90 5.32
CA ARG A 66 -10.91 11.11 5.99
C ARG A 66 -10.90 10.39 7.34
N LYS A 67 -9.82 9.65 7.60
CA LYS A 67 -9.68 8.90 8.85
C LYS A 67 -9.60 9.85 10.06
N PRO A 68 -10.18 9.43 11.21
CA PRO A 68 -10.04 10.20 12.45
C PRO A 68 -8.57 10.35 12.86
N GLU A 69 -8.26 11.44 13.55
CA GLU A 69 -6.90 11.73 14.04
C GLU A 69 -6.33 10.55 14.84
N ALA A 70 -7.14 9.94 15.71
CA ALA A 70 -6.70 8.81 16.52
C ALA A 70 -6.22 7.64 15.67
N GLU A 71 -6.91 7.34 14.57
CA GLU A 71 -6.50 6.29 13.64
C GLU A 71 -5.24 6.69 12.86
N ARG A 72 -5.19 7.93 12.34
CA ARG A 72 -4.03 8.43 11.60
C ARG A 72 -2.75 8.45 12.43
N ALA A 73 -2.86 8.72 13.72
CA ALA A 73 -1.73 8.76 14.64
C ALA A 73 -1.31 7.38 15.17
N SER A 74 -2.18 6.38 15.05
CA SER A 74 -1.95 5.04 15.62
C SER A 74 -1.07 4.19 14.72
N TRP A 75 -0.17 3.41 15.35
CA TRP A 75 0.65 2.40 14.67
C TRP A 75 0.18 0.98 14.97
N THR A 76 -1.02 0.80 15.52
CA THR A 76 -1.54 -0.54 15.74
C THR A 76 -1.80 -1.26 14.42
N ILE A 77 -1.35 -2.50 14.33
CA ILE A 77 -1.58 -3.35 13.16
C ILE A 77 -3.01 -3.88 13.09
N CYS A 78 -3.86 -3.54 14.07
CA CYS A 78 -5.27 -3.94 14.09
C CYS A 78 -6.12 -3.22 13.04
N TYR A 79 -5.69 -2.05 12.56
CA TYR A 79 -6.38 -1.40 11.46
C TYR A 79 -6.10 -2.14 10.15
N PRO A 80 -7.07 -2.15 9.22
CA PRO A 80 -6.86 -2.78 7.92
C PRO A 80 -5.65 -2.20 7.20
N HIS A 81 -4.82 -3.08 6.65
CA HIS A 81 -3.65 -2.73 5.90
C HIS A 81 -3.31 -3.86 4.92
N PHE A 82 -2.37 -3.63 4.04
CA PHE A 82 -1.90 -4.67 3.12
C PHE A 82 -0.38 -4.73 3.14
N ALA A 83 0.15 -5.89 2.75
CA ALA A 83 1.58 -6.15 2.76
C ALA A 83 2.10 -6.44 1.36
N LEU A 84 3.26 -5.87 1.06
CA LEU A 84 4.01 -6.09 -0.17
C LEU A 84 5.30 -6.84 0.18
N ALA A 85 5.75 -7.69 -0.72
CA ALA A 85 6.97 -8.44 -0.53
C ALA A 85 8.21 -7.56 -0.75
N THR A 86 9.25 -7.80 0.03
CA THR A 86 10.60 -7.27 -0.23
C THR A 86 11.63 -8.34 0.11
N ASP A 87 12.72 -8.37 -0.62
CA ASP A 87 13.81 -9.31 -0.33
C ASP A 87 14.69 -8.83 0.83
N ASP A 88 14.63 -7.54 1.14
CA ASP A 88 15.50 -6.92 2.15
C ASP A 88 14.74 -5.83 2.91
N VAL A 89 14.20 -6.20 4.07
CA VAL A 89 13.44 -5.29 4.92
C VAL A 89 14.32 -4.18 5.48
N ALA A 90 15.56 -4.47 5.82
CA ALA A 90 16.50 -3.46 6.34
C ALA A 90 16.79 -2.37 5.30
N ALA A 91 17.01 -2.77 4.05
CA ALA A 91 17.24 -1.83 2.96
C ALA A 91 16.00 -1.00 2.66
N LYS A 92 14.81 -1.63 2.68
CA LYS A 92 13.53 -0.92 2.49
C LYS A 92 13.29 0.09 3.61
N THR A 93 13.55 -0.30 4.84
CA THR A 93 13.44 0.59 6.01
C THR A 93 14.34 1.82 5.85
N ALA A 94 15.60 1.60 5.51
CA ALA A 94 16.56 2.70 5.30
C ALA A 94 16.13 3.64 4.17
N ALA A 95 15.59 3.10 3.08
CA ALA A 95 15.11 3.90 1.95
C ALA A 95 13.90 4.76 2.34
N LEU A 96 12.95 4.22 3.10
CA LEU A 96 11.78 4.95 3.56
C LEU A 96 12.17 6.07 4.53
N GLU A 97 13.07 5.79 5.47
CA GLU A 97 13.57 6.80 6.39
C GLU A 97 14.36 7.90 5.67
N ALA A 98 15.18 7.54 4.69
CA ALA A 98 15.93 8.50 3.88
C ALA A 98 15.00 9.40 3.06
N ALA A 99 13.82 8.91 2.68
CA ALA A 99 12.78 9.69 2.01
C ALA A 99 11.97 10.57 2.97
N GLY A 100 12.27 10.55 4.27
CA GLY A 100 11.63 11.39 5.28
C GLY A 100 10.41 10.78 5.95
N HIS A 101 10.19 9.47 5.79
CA HIS A 101 9.01 8.80 6.36
C HIS A 101 9.32 8.20 7.73
N GLU A 102 8.38 8.37 8.65
CA GLU A 102 8.38 7.63 9.90
C GLU A 102 7.96 6.19 9.62
N VAL A 103 8.61 5.23 10.25
CA VAL A 103 8.35 3.81 10.06
C VAL A 103 8.27 3.08 11.39
N MET A 104 7.62 1.92 11.38
CA MET A 104 7.61 0.99 12.51
C MET A 104 8.12 -0.35 12.00
N THR A 105 9.03 -0.99 12.73
CA THR A 105 9.63 -2.26 12.32
C THR A 105 9.33 -3.35 13.33
N GLN A 106 9.26 -4.59 12.84
CA GLN A 106 9.09 -5.77 13.66
C GLN A 106 9.85 -6.93 13.03
N THR A 107 10.56 -7.70 13.85
CA THR A 107 11.19 -8.94 13.42
C THR A 107 10.61 -10.09 14.21
N VAL A 108 10.16 -11.13 13.51
CA VAL A 108 9.61 -12.35 14.09
C VAL A 108 10.56 -13.49 13.69
N ALA A 109 11.66 -13.59 14.41
CA ALA A 109 12.74 -14.54 14.12
C ALA A 109 12.25 -16.00 14.10
N GLU A 110 11.35 -16.36 15.00
CA GLU A 110 10.77 -17.70 15.08
C GLU A 110 10.01 -18.10 13.81
N ALA A 111 9.36 -17.12 13.16
CA ALA A 111 8.63 -17.34 11.91
C ALA A 111 9.49 -17.04 10.67
N GLY A 112 10.71 -16.52 10.86
CA GLY A 112 11.66 -16.28 9.78
C GLY A 112 11.38 -15.04 8.95
N PHE A 113 10.61 -14.06 9.45
CA PHE A 113 10.32 -12.85 8.69
C PHE A 113 10.55 -11.57 9.49
N ALA A 114 10.70 -10.48 8.76
CA ALA A 114 10.74 -9.13 9.28
C ALA A 114 9.73 -8.26 8.53
N GLN A 115 9.30 -7.18 9.15
CA GLN A 115 8.28 -6.27 8.61
C GLN A 115 8.71 -4.82 8.83
N VAL A 116 8.37 -3.96 7.88
CA VAL A 116 8.40 -2.51 8.07
C VAL A 116 7.06 -1.92 7.63
N PHE A 117 6.53 -1.01 8.43
CA PHE A 117 5.25 -0.35 8.21
C PHE A 117 5.50 1.13 7.95
N VAL A 118 4.81 1.67 6.98
CA VAL A 118 4.84 3.10 6.62
C VAL A 118 3.42 3.56 6.38
N LYS A 119 3.14 4.85 6.56
CA LYS A 119 1.81 5.43 6.30
C LYS A 119 1.85 6.35 5.11
N ASP A 120 0.77 6.31 4.32
CA ASP A 120 0.56 7.32 3.29
C ASP A 120 0.13 8.66 3.93
N PRO A 121 -0.05 9.74 3.15
CA PRO A 121 -0.45 11.05 3.70
C PRO A 121 -1.77 11.06 4.46
N ASP A 122 -2.64 10.08 4.21
CA ASP A 122 -3.95 9.96 4.87
C ASP A 122 -3.94 8.98 6.05
N GLY A 123 -2.79 8.41 6.38
CA GLY A 123 -2.65 7.45 7.47
C GLY A 123 -2.99 6.02 7.09
N ASN A 124 -3.18 5.71 5.81
CA ASN A 124 -3.30 4.32 5.37
C ASN A 124 -1.95 3.63 5.55
N MET A 125 -1.96 2.49 6.22
CA MET A 125 -0.74 1.76 6.53
C MET A 125 -0.39 0.78 5.42
N VAL A 126 0.89 0.79 5.02
CA VAL A 126 1.46 -0.15 4.05
C VAL A 126 2.57 -0.91 4.75
N GLU A 127 2.55 -2.22 4.61
CA GLU A 127 3.58 -3.10 5.18
C GLU A 127 4.48 -3.63 4.06
N PHE A 128 5.78 -3.73 4.33
CA PHE A 128 6.68 -4.57 3.55
C PHE A 128 7.13 -5.73 4.42
N ILE A 129 7.08 -6.93 3.88
CA ILE A 129 7.44 -8.17 4.58
C ILE A 129 8.45 -8.97 3.76
N GLY A 130 9.43 -9.53 4.45
CA GLY A 130 10.47 -10.32 3.83
C GLY A 130 11.21 -11.19 4.83
N PRO A 131 12.27 -11.89 4.38
CA PRO A 131 13.06 -12.74 5.27
C PRO A 131 13.67 -11.93 6.41
N ALA A 132 13.71 -12.55 7.57
CA ALA A 132 14.37 -11.99 8.74
C ALA A 132 15.89 -12.01 8.60
#